data_5e54f469efd6cf9a14ef7245424d1609
#
_entry.id   5e54f469efd6cf9a14ef7245424d1609
#
_cell.length_a   1.000
_cell.length_b   1.000
_cell.length_c   1.000
_cell.angle_alpha   90.00
_cell.angle_beta   90.00
_cell.angle_gamma   90.00
#
_symmetry.space_group_name_H-M   'P 1'
#
loop_
_entity.id
_entity.type
_entity.pdbx_description
1 polymer ?
#
loop_
_entity_poly.entity_id
_entity_poly.type
_entity_poly.pdbx_seq_one_letter_code
_entity_poly.pdbx_strand_id
1 'polypeptide(L)'
;MGGMDGFGPVVVEKDEPVFHHRWEGSVRAIMRQTVGRFYNLDEFRNVVERMPPEEYLRASYYERWLHALETLMVQRGVITLEELRSGRANGPSIAANIKHEPRPELIARFSSGDNVVTRNLNPTGHTRLPRYARGKRGVVRTVNGPFLLPDSNAHRGAKVWEACYAVEFTARELWGDRASSIDRVCVDLWESYLRSEEGES
;
A
#
# COMPACT_ATOMS: atom_id res chain seq x y z
N MET A 1 9.10 2.97 -7.48
CA MET A 1 10.29 2.27 -6.95
C MET A 1 9.98 0.94 -6.28
N GLY A 2 8.73 0.62 -6.03
CA GLY A 2 8.33 -0.62 -5.34
C GLY A 2 8.84 -1.89 -5.99
N GLY A 3 9.47 -2.76 -5.19
CA GLY A 3 10.03 -4.03 -5.64
C GLY A 3 11.39 -3.96 -6.33
N MET A 4 12.08 -2.83 -6.25
CA MET A 4 13.50 -2.75 -6.61
C MET A 4 14.34 -3.34 -5.48
N ASP A 5 15.46 -3.95 -5.85
CA ASP A 5 16.47 -4.51 -4.95
C ASP A 5 17.83 -3.81 -5.12
N GLY A 6 18.86 -4.27 -4.42
CA GLY A 6 20.19 -3.71 -4.53
C GLY A 6 20.49 -2.52 -3.62
N PHE A 7 19.63 -2.24 -2.64
CA PHE A 7 19.82 -1.14 -1.66
C PHE A 7 20.75 -1.52 -0.48
N GLY A 8 21.33 -2.70 -0.52
CA GLY A 8 22.18 -3.20 0.55
C GLY A 8 21.39 -3.83 1.73
N PRO A 9 22.10 -4.24 2.79
CA PRO A 9 21.48 -4.82 3.97
C PRO A 9 20.73 -3.76 4.77
N VAL A 10 19.69 -4.18 5.47
CA VAL A 10 18.98 -3.33 6.44
C VAL A 10 19.91 -3.02 7.59
N VAL A 11 20.17 -1.75 7.84
CA VAL A 11 20.95 -1.31 9.02
C VAL A 11 20.02 -1.35 10.24
N VAL A 12 20.37 -2.18 11.20
CA VAL A 12 19.64 -2.28 12.48
C VAL A 12 20.17 -1.21 13.42
N GLU A 13 19.32 -0.30 13.85
CA GLU A 13 19.62 0.69 14.88
C GLU A 13 19.40 0.06 16.26
N LYS A 14 20.43 0.12 17.12
CA LYS A 14 20.31 -0.36 18.49
C LYS A 14 19.51 0.63 19.33
N ASP A 15 18.51 0.14 20.06
CA ASP A 15 17.64 0.95 20.92
C ASP A 15 16.91 2.06 20.13
N GLU A 16 16.48 1.73 18.88
CA GLU A 16 15.77 2.65 17.98
C GLU A 16 14.58 3.33 18.68
N PRO A 17 14.54 4.68 18.74
CA PRO A 17 13.41 5.39 19.34
C PRO A 17 12.18 5.30 18.46
N VAL A 18 10.98 5.37 19.06
CA VAL A 18 9.71 5.38 18.30
C VAL A 18 9.66 6.55 17.31
N PHE A 19 10.27 7.67 17.65
CA PHE A 19 10.45 8.86 16.82
C PHE A 19 11.84 9.43 17.05
N HIS A 20 12.61 9.66 15.99
CA HIS A 20 13.91 10.32 16.05
C HIS A 20 13.78 11.81 16.36
N HIS A 21 12.67 12.41 15.91
CA HIS A 21 12.38 13.83 16.12
C HIS A 21 10.92 14.05 16.57
N ARG A 22 10.67 15.07 17.37
CA ARG A 22 9.33 15.36 17.89
C ARG A 22 8.29 15.60 16.78
N TRP A 23 8.68 16.21 15.68
CA TRP A 23 7.78 16.49 14.55
C TRP A 23 7.23 15.22 13.89
N GLU A 24 7.96 14.10 13.92
CA GLU A 24 7.52 12.82 13.38
C GLU A 24 6.26 12.29 14.07
N GLY A 25 6.20 12.46 15.40
CA GLY A 25 5.01 12.17 16.18
C GLY A 25 3.81 13.02 15.77
N SER A 26 4.04 14.29 15.44
CA SER A 26 2.99 15.18 14.93
C SER A 26 2.49 14.74 13.55
N VAL A 27 3.38 14.37 12.64
CA VAL A 27 3.03 13.84 11.31
C VAL A 27 2.15 12.58 11.45
N ARG A 28 2.56 11.65 12.32
CA ARG A 28 1.76 10.45 12.59
C ARG A 28 0.38 10.77 13.16
N ALA A 29 0.31 11.71 14.10
CA ALA A 29 -0.94 12.11 14.71
C ALA A 29 -1.90 12.75 13.68
N ILE A 30 -1.40 13.66 12.84
CA ILE A 30 -2.17 14.30 11.77
C ILE A 30 -2.67 13.25 10.77
N MET A 31 -1.78 12.34 10.31
CA MET A 31 -2.17 11.27 9.40
C MET A 31 -3.34 10.45 9.97
N ARG A 32 -3.28 10.03 11.22
CA ARG A 32 -4.34 9.24 11.85
C ARG A 32 -5.67 9.99 11.98
N GLN A 33 -5.63 11.32 12.12
CA GLN A 33 -6.84 12.15 12.21
C GLN A 33 -7.43 12.50 10.84
N THR A 34 -6.65 12.41 9.78
CA THR A 34 -7.04 12.85 8.43
C THR A 34 -7.37 11.71 7.48
N VAL A 35 -6.70 10.55 7.63
CA VAL A 35 -7.05 9.32 6.88
C VAL A 35 -8.46 8.86 7.23
N GLY A 36 -9.23 8.45 6.22
CA GLY A 36 -10.63 8.09 6.38
C GLY A 36 -11.58 9.28 6.51
N ARG A 37 -11.05 10.51 6.58
CA ARG A 37 -11.85 11.76 6.61
C ARG A 37 -11.72 12.56 5.32
N PHE A 38 -10.50 12.79 4.85
CA PHE A 38 -10.21 13.61 3.68
C PHE A 38 -9.67 12.80 2.50
N TYR A 39 -9.02 11.67 2.77
CA TYR A 39 -8.44 10.74 1.81
C TYR A 39 -8.40 9.32 2.40
N ASN A 40 -8.27 8.31 1.55
CA ASN A 40 -8.09 6.93 1.98
C ASN A 40 -6.60 6.53 2.03
N LEU A 41 -6.31 5.37 2.62
CA LEU A 41 -4.93 4.91 2.81
C LEU A 41 -4.21 4.62 1.49
N ASP A 42 -4.94 4.16 0.44
CA ASP A 42 -4.32 3.85 -0.84
C ASP A 42 -3.99 5.12 -1.63
N GLU A 43 -4.80 6.18 -1.51
CA GLU A 43 -4.45 7.51 -2.00
C GLU A 43 -3.18 8.03 -1.33
N PHE A 44 -3.05 7.86 -0.02
CA PHE A 44 -1.86 8.26 0.72
C PHE A 44 -0.60 7.52 0.24
N ARG A 45 -0.69 6.20 0.09
CA ARG A 45 0.39 5.37 -0.42
C ARG A 45 0.77 5.76 -1.85
N ASN A 46 -0.22 5.97 -2.71
CA ASN A 46 0.02 6.37 -4.10
C ASN A 46 0.78 7.71 -4.19
N VAL A 47 0.48 8.68 -3.34
CA VAL A 47 1.23 9.96 -3.31
C VAL A 47 2.68 9.73 -2.91
N VAL A 48 2.95 8.92 -1.89
CA VAL A 48 4.32 8.55 -1.50
C VAL A 48 5.06 7.85 -2.64
N GLU A 49 4.39 6.91 -3.33
CA GLU A 49 4.98 6.15 -4.46
C GLU A 49 5.28 7.04 -5.68
N ARG A 50 4.60 8.16 -5.82
CA ARG A 50 4.79 9.12 -6.90
C ARG A 50 5.81 10.22 -6.61
N MET A 51 6.44 10.21 -5.45
CA MET A 51 7.56 11.11 -5.17
C MET A 51 8.66 10.93 -6.24
N PRO A 52 9.33 12.02 -6.66
CA PRO A 52 10.52 11.90 -7.49
C PRO A 52 11.51 10.90 -6.88
N PRO A 53 12.09 9.97 -7.65
CA PRO A 53 12.94 8.91 -7.11
C PRO A 53 14.08 9.41 -6.23
N GLU A 54 14.72 10.51 -6.59
CA GLU A 54 15.80 11.10 -5.81
C GLU A 54 15.33 11.63 -4.45
N GLU A 55 14.16 12.27 -4.41
CA GLU A 55 13.55 12.76 -3.18
C GLU A 55 13.12 11.59 -2.29
N TYR A 56 12.48 10.58 -2.89
CA TYR A 56 12.07 9.38 -2.18
C TYR A 56 13.25 8.67 -1.49
N LEU A 57 14.39 8.55 -2.18
CA LEU A 57 15.57 7.87 -1.63
C LEU A 57 16.26 8.69 -0.52
N ARG A 58 16.23 10.02 -0.61
CA ARG A 58 16.81 10.90 0.42
C ARG A 58 15.93 11.08 1.64
N ALA A 59 14.61 11.06 1.43
CA ALA A 59 13.64 11.33 2.49
C ALA A 59 13.61 10.19 3.53
N SER A 60 13.56 10.56 4.79
CA SER A 60 13.28 9.65 5.90
C SER A 60 11.84 9.12 5.81
N TYR A 61 11.50 8.16 6.66
CA TYR A 61 10.17 7.56 6.69
C TYR A 61 9.06 8.61 6.91
N TYR A 62 9.22 9.49 7.88
CA TYR A 62 8.22 10.50 8.19
C TYR A 62 8.25 11.72 7.28
N GLU A 63 9.36 12.00 6.59
CA GLU A 63 9.39 13.02 5.54
C GLU A 63 8.54 12.61 4.32
N ARG A 64 8.57 11.32 3.94
CA ARG A 64 7.66 10.78 2.90
C ARG A 64 6.20 10.90 3.33
N TRP A 65 5.89 10.66 4.60
CA TRP A 65 4.54 10.84 5.14
C TRP A 65 4.10 12.30 5.13
N LEU A 66 5.00 13.22 5.51
CA LEU A 66 4.74 14.65 5.48
C LEU A 66 4.43 15.12 4.06
N HIS A 67 5.24 14.73 3.08
CA HIS A 67 5.00 15.01 1.67
C HIS A 67 3.60 14.56 1.22
N ALA A 68 3.20 13.35 1.59
CA ALA A 68 1.86 12.85 1.25
C ALA A 68 0.75 13.61 1.94
N LEU A 69 0.92 13.98 3.21
CA LEU A 69 -0.03 14.80 3.96
C LEU A 69 -0.22 16.17 3.30
N GLU A 70 0.85 16.91 3.07
CA GLU A 70 0.83 18.25 2.46
C GLU A 70 0.15 18.19 1.09
N THR A 71 0.55 17.24 0.24
CA THR A 71 -0.03 17.06 -1.09
C THR A 71 -1.53 16.79 -1.02
N LEU A 72 -1.96 15.84 -0.20
CA LEU A 72 -3.36 15.47 -0.09
C LEU A 72 -4.21 16.55 0.55
N MET A 73 -3.73 17.22 1.58
CA MET A 73 -4.48 18.28 2.24
C MET A 73 -4.72 19.48 1.31
N VAL A 74 -3.71 19.82 0.48
CA VAL A 74 -3.86 20.85 -0.56
C VAL A 74 -4.82 20.38 -1.66
N GLN A 75 -4.66 19.16 -2.19
CA GLN A 75 -5.54 18.61 -3.23
C GLN A 75 -7.00 18.49 -2.77
N ARG A 76 -7.23 18.34 -1.47
CA ARG A 76 -8.57 18.29 -0.87
C ARG A 76 -9.14 19.65 -0.52
N GLY A 77 -8.35 20.72 -0.71
CA GLY A 77 -8.75 22.07 -0.35
C GLY A 77 -8.89 22.28 1.17
N VAL A 78 -8.29 21.40 1.98
CA VAL A 78 -8.29 21.53 3.44
C VAL A 78 -7.38 22.66 3.88
N ILE A 79 -6.26 22.81 3.17
CA ILE A 79 -5.34 23.93 3.26
C ILE A 79 -4.98 24.41 1.87
N THR A 80 -4.60 25.68 1.75
CA THR A 80 -4.04 26.25 0.53
C THR A 80 -2.51 26.13 0.51
N LEU A 81 -1.91 26.27 -0.67
CA LEU A 81 -0.45 26.34 -0.79
C LEU A 81 0.13 27.55 -0.05
N GLU A 82 -0.62 28.65 0.02
CA GLU A 82 -0.21 29.86 0.74
C GLU A 82 -0.18 29.60 2.26
N GLU A 83 -1.22 28.99 2.80
CA GLU A 83 -1.27 28.59 4.22
C GLU A 83 -0.15 27.62 4.57
N LEU A 84 0.12 26.65 3.70
CA LEU A 84 1.22 25.71 3.90
C LEU A 84 2.57 26.42 3.94
N ARG A 85 2.82 27.37 3.04
CA ARG A 85 4.07 28.13 2.97
C ARG A 85 4.24 29.15 4.10
N SER A 86 3.15 29.81 4.47
CA SER A 86 3.17 30.85 5.51
C SER A 86 3.07 30.29 6.94
N GLY A 87 2.59 29.05 7.09
CA GLY A 87 2.26 28.45 8.38
C GLY A 87 1.10 29.13 9.11
N ARG A 88 0.26 29.89 8.39
CA ARG A 88 -0.87 30.64 8.95
C ARG A 88 -2.17 30.23 8.28
N ALA A 89 -3.15 29.86 9.07
CA ALA A 89 -4.49 29.56 8.56
C ALA A 89 -5.23 30.86 8.20
N ASN A 90 -5.86 30.89 7.03
CA ASN A 90 -6.57 32.08 6.51
C ASN A 90 -8.10 31.91 6.51
N GLY A 91 -8.64 30.79 7.00
CA GLY A 91 -10.07 30.54 6.95
C GLY A 91 -10.56 29.42 7.87
N PRO A 92 -11.87 29.16 7.87
CA PRO A 92 -12.44 28.06 8.64
C PRO A 92 -12.04 26.71 8.05
N SER A 93 -11.89 25.72 8.92
CA SER A 93 -11.66 24.32 8.50
C SER A 93 -12.79 23.79 7.64
N ILE A 94 -12.44 23.07 6.58
CA ILE A 94 -13.41 22.34 5.74
C ILE A 94 -13.88 21.09 6.50
N ALA A 95 -15.20 20.86 6.47
CA ALA A 95 -15.77 19.63 7.05
C ALA A 95 -15.33 18.38 6.27
N ALA A 96 -14.86 17.39 6.99
CA ALA A 96 -14.53 16.09 6.43
C ALA A 96 -15.78 15.36 5.95
N ASN A 97 -15.72 14.73 4.79
CA ASN A 97 -16.88 14.03 4.22
C ASN A 97 -16.47 12.81 3.39
N ILE A 98 -15.92 11.77 4.03
CA ILE A 98 -15.83 10.46 3.40
C ILE A 98 -17.00 9.61 3.87
N LYS A 99 -17.82 9.17 2.92
CA LYS A 99 -18.88 8.18 3.18
C LYS A 99 -18.23 6.79 3.25
N HIS A 100 -18.44 6.09 4.36
CA HIS A 100 -18.12 4.68 4.47
C HIS A 100 -19.24 3.87 3.81
N GLU A 101 -18.87 3.07 2.82
CA GLU A 101 -19.80 2.12 2.22
C GLU A 101 -19.73 0.78 2.97
N PRO A 102 -20.88 0.11 3.15
CA PRO A 102 -20.90 -1.23 3.77
C PRO A 102 -20.10 -2.21 2.88
N ARG A 103 -19.47 -3.18 3.52
CA ARG A 103 -18.81 -4.26 2.81
C ARG A 103 -19.86 -5.15 2.15
N PRO A 104 -19.74 -5.46 0.85
CA PRO A 104 -20.63 -6.39 0.19
C PRO A 104 -20.33 -7.84 0.63
N GLU A 105 -21.29 -8.72 0.47
CA GLU A 105 -21.01 -10.15 0.45
C GLU A 105 -20.37 -10.50 -0.89
N LEU A 106 -19.25 -11.22 -0.86
CA LEU A 106 -18.57 -11.71 -2.06
C LEU A 106 -18.32 -13.20 -1.95
N ILE A 107 -18.48 -13.89 -3.07
CA ILE A 107 -18.08 -15.29 -3.22
C ILE A 107 -16.61 -15.28 -3.64
N ALA A 108 -15.75 -15.83 -2.79
CA ALA A 108 -14.33 -15.98 -3.09
C ALA A 108 -14.12 -17.07 -4.14
N ARG A 109 -13.28 -16.80 -5.12
CA ARG A 109 -12.97 -17.76 -6.20
C ARG A 109 -12.07 -18.90 -5.75
N PHE A 110 -11.18 -18.63 -4.79
CA PHE A 110 -10.21 -19.57 -4.27
C PHE A 110 -10.50 -19.91 -2.81
N SER A 111 -10.09 -21.13 -2.44
CA SER A 111 -10.21 -21.68 -1.09
C SER A 111 -8.83 -21.92 -0.46
N SER A 112 -8.77 -22.10 0.85
CA SER A 112 -7.54 -22.49 1.53
C SER A 112 -7.03 -23.82 1.00
N GLY A 113 -5.76 -23.88 0.63
CA GLY A 113 -5.09 -25.01 0.01
C GLY A 113 -4.97 -24.93 -1.51
N ASP A 114 -5.69 -24.03 -2.17
CA ASP A 114 -5.61 -23.89 -3.63
C ASP A 114 -4.24 -23.38 -4.08
N ASN A 115 -3.74 -23.99 -5.16
CA ASN A 115 -2.55 -23.52 -5.85
C ASN A 115 -2.92 -22.37 -6.80
N VAL A 116 -2.21 -21.29 -6.68
CA VAL A 116 -2.43 -20.07 -7.47
C VAL A 116 -1.14 -19.56 -8.08
N VAL A 117 -1.27 -18.82 -9.16
CA VAL A 117 -0.17 -18.08 -9.77
C VAL A 117 -0.53 -16.61 -9.79
N THR A 118 0.37 -15.77 -9.30
CA THR A 118 0.18 -14.33 -9.40
C THR A 118 0.35 -13.85 -10.83
N ARG A 119 -0.47 -12.91 -11.25
CA ARG A 119 -0.35 -12.30 -12.57
C ARG A 119 0.91 -11.42 -12.65
N ASN A 120 1.55 -11.38 -13.83
CA ASN A 120 2.67 -10.47 -14.07
C ASN A 120 2.15 -9.10 -14.55
N LEU A 121 1.52 -8.36 -13.62
CA LEU A 121 0.95 -7.05 -13.88
C LEU A 121 1.96 -5.94 -13.57
N ASN A 122 2.08 -4.97 -14.49
CA ASN A 122 2.96 -3.81 -14.32
C ASN A 122 2.15 -2.51 -14.55
N PRO A 123 1.17 -2.21 -13.69
CA PRO A 123 0.36 -1.02 -13.86
C PRO A 123 1.19 0.26 -13.67
N THR A 124 0.80 1.33 -14.37
CA THR A 124 1.42 2.65 -14.20
C THR A 124 0.93 3.38 -12.94
N GLY A 125 -0.16 2.89 -12.34
CA GLY A 125 -0.76 3.41 -11.12
C GLY A 125 -0.36 2.62 -9.88
N HIS A 126 -1.07 2.92 -8.78
CA HIS A 126 -0.92 2.21 -7.52
C HIS A 126 -1.29 0.74 -7.63
N THR A 127 -0.50 -0.14 -7.03
CA THR A 127 -0.83 -1.56 -6.86
C THR A 127 -0.22 -2.10 -5.57
N ARG A 128 -0.86 -3.13 -5.02
CA ARG A 128 -0.34 -3.86 -3.85
C ARG A 128 0.24 -5.23 -4.23
N LEU A 129 0.32 -5.55 -5.52
CA LEU A 129 1.04 -6.72 -6.00
C LEU A 129 2.55 -6.43 -6.04
N PRO A 130 3.34 -6.91 -5.07
CA PRO A 130 4.76 -6.59 -5.03
C PRO A 130 5.51 -7.25 -6.19
N ARG A 131 6.51 -6.55 -6.72
CA ARG A 131 7.22 -6.99 -7.93
C ARG A 131 7.84 -8.38 -7.78
N TYR A 132 8.41 -8.68 -6.61
CA TYR A 132 9.05 -9.98 -6.35
C TYR A 132 8.07 -11.17 -6.37
N ALA A 133 6.78 -10.92 -6.16
CA ALA A 133 5.74 -11.95 -6.18
C ALA A 133 5.08 -12.14 -7.56
N ARG A 134 5.34 -11.25 -8.54
CA ARG A 134 4.68 -11.32 -9.86
C ARG A 134 5.10 -12.56 -10.65
N GLY A 135 4.12 -13.26 -11.22
CA GLY A 135 4.34 -14.49 -11.99
C GLY A 135 4.76 -15.69 -11.15
N LYS A 136 4.62 -15.62 -9.82
CA LYS A 136 5.07 -16.64 -8.88
C LYS A 136 3.94 -17.57 -8.44
N ARG A 137 4.26 -18.84 -8.21
CA ARG A 137 3.36 -19.85 -7.68
C ARG A 137 3.29 -19.79 -6.18
N GLY A 138 2.09 -19.86 -5.62
CA GLY A 138 1.85 -19.84 -4.19
C GLY A 138 0.64 -20.68 -3.82
N VAL A 139 0.42 -20.82 -2.51
CA VAL A 139 -0.71 -21.57 -1.96
C VAL A 139 -1.56 -20.62 -1.13
N VAL A 140 -2.86 -20.60 -1.36
CA VAL A 140 -3.80 -19.85 -0.53
C VAL A 140 -3.82 -20.43 0.87
N ARG A 141 -3.50 -19.65 1.88
CA ARG A 141 -3.56 -20.07 3.29
C ARG A 141 -4.84 -19.63 3.97
N THR A 142 -5.28 -18.43 3.69
CA THR A 142 -6.50 -17.88 4.29
C THR A 142 -7.26 -17.08 3.26
N VAL A 143 -8.57 -17.18 3.30
CA VAL A 143 -9.49 -16.31 2.58
C VAL A 143 -9.90 -15.21 3.55
N ASN A 144 -9.44 -13.99 3.30
CA ASN A 144 -9.82 -12.82 4.07
C ASN A 144 -11.03 -12.16 3.40
N GLY A 145 -11.95 -11.61 4.11
CA GLY A 145 -13.17 -11.02 3.54
C GLY A 145 -12.94 -10.02 2.40
N PRO A 146 -14.01 -9.42 1.86
CA PRO A 146 -13.89 -8.43 0.81
C PRO A 146 -13.19 -7.17 1.29
N PHE A 147 -12.28 -6.67 0.46
CA PHE A 147 -11.59 -5.39 0.64
C PHE A 147 -11.63 -4.59 -0.66
N LEU A 148 -11.57 -3.27 -0.55
CA LEU A 148 -11.42 -2.42 -1.74
C LEU A 148 -10.10 -2.73 -2.44
N LEU A 149 -10.18 -2.91 -3.77
CA LEU A 149 -8.99 -3.10 -4.61
C LEU A 149 -8.15 -1.81 -4.58
N PRO A 150 -6.90 -1.86 -4.09
CA PRO A 150 -6.07 -0.68 -3.94
C PRO A 150 -5.83 0.08 -5.25
N ASP A 151 -5.68 -0.66 -6.35
CA ASP A 151 -5.46 -0.11 -7.70
C ASP A 151 -6.56 0.86 -8.13
N SER A 152 -7.81 0.57 -7.81
CA SER A 152 -8.96 1.46 -8.07
C SER A 152 -9.15 2.49 -6.97
N ASN A 153 -8.98 2.08 -5.71
CA ASN A 153 -9.26 2.92 -4.54
C ASN A 153 -8.30 4.12 -4.42
N ALA A 154 -7.07 4.00 -4.93
CA ALA A 154 -6.09 5.07 -4.93
C ALA A 154 -6.40 6.22 -5.91
N HIS A 155 -7.29 6.02 -6.88
CA HIS A 155 -7.50 6.92 -8.02
C HIS A 155 -8.88 7.58 -8.08
N ARG A 156 -9.68 7.54 -7.02
CA ARG A 156 -11.05 8.08 -6.98
C ARG A 156 -11.98 7.52 -8.08
N GLY A 157 -11.60 6.38 -8.65
CA GLY A 157 -12.44 5.67 -9.61
C GLY A 157 -13.61 4.93 -8.94
N ALA A 158 -14.23 4.05 -9.68
CA ALA A 158 -15.22 3.13 -9.14
C ALA A 158 -14.57 2.28 -8.02
N LYS A 159 -15.24 2.21 -6.89
CA LYS A 159 -14.81 1.33 -5.79
C LYS A 159 -15.07 -0.12 -6.19
N VAL A 160 -14.01 -0.86 -6.35
CA VAL A 160 -14.06 -2.29 -6.67
C VAL A 160 -13.76 -3.07 -5.39
N TRP A 161 -14.69 -3.94 -4.99
CA TRP A 161 -14.52 -4.83 -3.88
C TRP A 161 -14.14 -6.21 -4.39
N GLU A 162 -13.11 -6.81 -3.81
CA GLU A 162 -12.63 -8.15 -4.16
C GLU A 162 -12.32 -8.96 -2.91
N ALA A 163 -12.35 -10.27 -3.04
CA ALA A 163 -11.80 -11.17 -2.05
C ALA A 163 -10.28 -10.96 -1.95
N CYS A 164 -9.76 -11.00 -0.73
CA CYS A 164 -8.33 -10.90 -0.45
C CYS A 164 -7.87 -12.22 0.17
N TYR A 165 -6.71 -12.69 -0.22
CA TYR A 165 -6.15 -13.97 0.17
C TYR A 165 -4.76 -13.78 0.77
N ALA A 166 -4.49 -14.43 1.90
CA ALA A 166 -3.11 -14.62 2.34
C ALA A 166 -2.51 -15.77 1.51
N VAL A 167 -1.60 -15.44 0.61
CA VAL A 167 -0.91 -16.39 -0.26
C VAL A 167 0.50 -16.62 0.25
N GLU A 168 0.84 -17.88 0.47
CA GLU A 168 2.18 -18.29 0.90
C GLU A 168 3.04 -18.69 -0.30
N PHE A 169 4.24 -18.16 -0.34
CA PHE A 169 5.28 -18.46 -1.30
C PHE A 169 6.47 -19.09 -0.59
N THR A 170 7.15 -20.05 -1.23
CA THR A 170 8.46 -20.50 -0.76
C THR A 170 9.52 -19.46 -1.12
N ALA A 171 10.56 -19.32 -0.31
CA ALA A 171 11.67 -18.43 -0.64
C ALA A 171 12.34 -18.82 -1.98
N ARG A 172 12.39 -20.12 -2.30
CA ARG A 172 12.94 -20.59 -3.57
C ARG A 172 12.10 -20.18 -4.79
N GLU A 173 10.78 -20.18 -4.66
CA GLU A 173 9.89 -19.68 -5.71
C GLU A 173 10.13 -18.19 -5.98
N LEU A 174 10.31 -17.41 -4.92
CA LEU A 174 10.52 -15.95 -5.03
C LEU A 174 11.92 -15.60 -5.55
N TRP A 175 12.96 -16.24 -5.02
CA TRP A 175 14.36 -15.80 -5.19
C TRP A 175 15.29 -16.87 -5.77
N GLY A 176 14.75 -18.01 -6.20
CA GLY A 176 15.50 -19.08 -6.86
C GLY A 176 16.18 -20.06 -5.90
N ASP A 177 16.89 -21.03 -6.47
CA ASP A 177 17.39 -22.21 -5.76
C ASP A 177 18.40 -21.93 -4.64
N ARG A 178 19.06 -20.77 -4.67
CA ARG A 178 20.01 -20.35 -3.62
C ARG A 178 19.32 -19.86 -2.35
N ALA A 179 18.02 -19.58 -2.42
CA ALA A 179 17.26 -19.13 -1.27
C ALA A 179 17.00 -20.31 -0.29
N SER A 180 16.67 -19.95 0.93
CA SER A 180 16.35 -20.92 1.99
C SER A 180 15.26 -21.89 1.55
N SER A 181 15.45 -23.19 1.82
CA SER A 181 14.48 -24.23 1.52
C SER A 181 13.31 -24.28 2.51
N ILE A 182 13.47 -23.65 3.66
CA ILE A 182 12.48 -23.71 4.76
C ILE A 182 11.68 -22.41 4.89
N ASP A 183 12.21 -21.27 4.42
CA ASP A 183 11.57 -20.00 4.60
C ASP A 183 10.34 -19.84 3.69
N ARG A 184 9.36 -19.16 4.24
CA ARG A 184 8.07 -18.87 3.60
C ARG A 184 7.74 -17.38 3.76
N VAL A 185 7.06 -16.84 2.78
CA VAL A 185 6.54 -15.46 2.79
C VAL A 185 5.06 -15.49 2.50
N CYS A 186 4.27 -14.92 3.40
CA CYS A 186 2.83 -14.71 3.16
C CYS A 186 2.60 -13.28 2.68
N VAL A 187 1.81 -13.13 1.63
CA VAL A 187 1.43 -11.83 1.07
C VAL A 187 -0.08 -11.78 0.91
N ASP A 188 -0.70 -10.70 1.37
CA ASP A 188 -2.11 -10.44 1.12
C ASP A 188 -2.31 -9.94 -0.31
N LEU A 189 -3.07 -10.69 -1.10
CA LEU A 189 -3.29 -10.46 -2.53
C LEU A 189 -4.78 -10.46 -2.86
N TRP A 190 -5.21 -9.51 -3.69
CA TRP A 190 -6.58 -9.42 -4.20
C TRP A 190 -6.81 -10.43 -5.33
N GLU A 191 -8.07 -10.83 -5.49
CA GLU A 191 -8.47 -11.86 -6.44
C GLU A 191 -8.01 -11.58 -7.86
N SER A 192 -8.11 -10.33 -8.31
CA SER A 192 -7.66 -9.92 -9.65
C SER A 192 -6.16 -10.08 -9.90
N TYR A 193 -5.35 -10.20 -8.85
CA TYR A 193 -3.91 -10.46 -8.97
C TYR A 193 -3.59 -11.94 -9.19
N LEU A 194 -4.58 -12.83 -9.05
CA LEU A 194 -4.40 -14.28 -9.02
C LEU A 194 -5.04 -14.94 -10.24
N ARG A 195 -4.53 -16.12 -10.61
CA ARG A 195 -5.15 -17.08 -11.50
C ARG A 195 -4.93 -18.48 -10.95
N SER A 196 -5.79 -19.44 -11.33
CA SER A 196 -5.55 -20.84 -11.01
C SER A 196 -4.24 -21.32 -11.64
N GLU A 197 -3.52 -22.20 -10.97
CA GLU A 197 -2.35 -22.88 -11.54
C GLU A 197 -2.74 -23.82 -12.68
N GLU A 198 -3.91 -24.45 -12.61
CA GLU A 198 -4.41 -25.41 -13.59
C GLU A 198 -4.93 -24.77 -14.89
N GLY A 199 -4.65 -23.50 -15.14
CA GLY A 199 -4.92 -22.81 -16.40
C GLY A 199 -6.42 -22.62 -16.71
N GLU A 200 -6.84 -21.39 -16.93
CA GLU A 200 -8.04 -21.12 -17.72
C GLU A 200 -7.75 -21.57 -19.15
N SER A 201 -8.45 -22.64 -19.60
CA SER A 201 -8.56 -23.02 -21.01
C SER A 201 -9.31 -21.93 -21.77
#